data_82dc425348973c24c470d4d4034201f9
#
_entry.id   82dc425348973c24c470d4d4034201f9
#
_cell.length_a   1.000
_cell.length_b   1.000
_cell.length_c   1.000
_cell.angle_alpha   90.00
_cell.angle_beta   90.00
_cell.angle_gamma   90.00
#
_symmetry.space_group_name_H-M   'P 1'
#
loop_
_entity.id
_entity.type
_entity.pdbx_description
1 polymer ?
#
loop_
_entity_poly.entity_id
_entity_poly.type
_entity_poly.pdbx_seq_one_letter_code
_entity_poly.pdbx_strand_id
1 'polypeptide(L)'
;MSNGPVHILGAGLSGLAAATYLAKAGREVHVHEIRSDSGARFDGDFQGIENWTSDSDFFDEMLDWDFDPEQFKSDAFDVIDLVHPDDEITQPRTSGVAFRVVERGTAEHCIDQGFKRMALDAGAEIHYGTRKEPEDCHIVAAGPKETSAVAYGEIFHTDHPNHVTFQLNDKLAPGAYSYLIIIDGIGLISTCLWRQQKKTSRYLNETIAWYEQHYDLNRRPIKRVGGKGDFGLPTRYIHEGRYYVGEAGGLQDCMWGFGMRYAITSGVLAAKSILGECDYEVEVRGRLLPLVRTSAINRFLMNRVGDRGFKMVANHWMRDQEKKGDGMAFMRWLYNPGLGRRVLWPLVRLGMLRRKQLKDGRTVHRLPFRKSLARDVWEPSARAEEIGAQWDAIRRGGGKISFRESDA
;
A
#
# COMPACT_ATOMS: atom_id res chain seq x y z
N MET A 1 22.02 22.99 11.91
CA MET A 1 21.51 21.89 12.75
C MET A 1 22.69 21.24 13.46
N SER A 2 22.52 20.72 14.69
CA SER A 2 23.60 20.07 15.46
C SER A 2 24.19 18.89 14.70
N ASN A 3 25.52 18.71 14.77
CA ASN A 3 26.23 17.53 14.22
C ASN A 3 25.99 16.23 15.04
N GLY A 4 25.00 16.20 15.90
CA GLY A 4 24.69 15.04 16.72
C GLY A 4 23.99 13.91 15.94
N PRO A 5 23.82 12.73 16.58
CA PRO A 5 23.20 11.57 15.99
C PRO A 5 21.74 11.85 15.58
N VAL A 6 21.30 11.23 14.47
CA VAL A 6 19.92 11.33 14.00
C VAL A 6 19.15 10.09 14.46
N HIS A 7 18.09 10.30 15.24
CA HIS A 7 17.21 9.25 15.70
C HIS A 7 15.98 9.13 14.81
N ILE A 8 15.65 7.91 14.39
CA ILE A 8 14.52 7.57 13.50
C ILE A 8 13.61 6.57 14.24
N LEU A 9 12.32 6.84 14.31
CA LEU A 9 11.31 5.93 14.86
C LEU A 9 10.69 5.08 13.77
N GLY A 10 10.96 3.78 13.76
CA GLY A 10 10.43 2.76 12.86
C GLY A 10 11.41 2.33 11.77
N ALA A 11 11.66 1.02 11.68
CA ALA A 11 12.49 0.36 10.66
C ALA A 11 11.63 -0.20 9.50
N GLY A 12 10.59 0.52 9.09
CA GLY A 12 9.88 0.29 7.83
C GLY A 12 10.58 0.99 6.67
N LEU A 13 10.08 0.81 5.43
CA LEU A 13 10.72 1.32 4.22
C LEU A 13 11.07 2.83 4.27
N SER A 14 10.17 3.67 4.83
CA SER A 14 10.44 5.11 4.93
C SER A 14 11.55 5.46 5.92
N GLY A 15 11.61 4.76 7.05
CA GLY A 15 12.67 4.97 8.06
C GLY A 15 14.02 4.44 7.57
N LEU A 16 14.03 3.27 6.94
CA LEU A 16 15.24 2.67 6.38
C LEU A 16 15.79 3.47 5.19
N ALA A 17 14.92 3.99 4.30
CA ALA A 17 15.35 4.87 3.22
C ALA A 17 15.99 6.17 3.75
N ALA A 18 15.40 6.78 4.78
CA ALA A 18 16.00 7.94 5.44
C ALA A 18 17.33 7.60 6.09
N ALA A 19 17.41 6.45 6.78
CA ALA A 19 18.63 5.99 7.44
C ALA A 19 19.76 5.75 6.44
N THR A 20 19.49 5.04 5.35
CA THR A 20 20.45 4.78 4.28
C THR A 20 21.02 6.08 3.71
N TYR A 21 20.14 7.02 3.35
CA TYR A 21 20.55 8.28 2.74
C TYR A 21 21.40 9.14 3.70
N LEU A 22 21.00 9.24 4.97
CA LEU A 22 21.74 9.99 5.99
C LEU A 22 23.09 9.36 6.30
N ALA A 23 23.15 8.03 6.46
CA ALA A 23 24.37 7.31 6.78
C ALA A 23 25.38 7.38 5.63
N LYS A 24 24.93 7.25 4.37
CA LYS A 24 25.78 7.48 3.18
C LYS A 24 26.35 8.90 3.12
N ALA A 25 25.65 9.90 3.65
CA ALA A 25 26.15 11.27 3.81
C ALA A 25 27.04 11.49 5.04
N GLY A 26 27.46 10.41 5.71
CA GLY A 26 28.38 10.45 6.86
C GLY A 26 27.73 10.87 8.20
N ARG A 27 26.39 10.81 8.31
CA ARG A 27 25.71 11.10 9.58
C ARG A 27 25.66 9.84 10.45
N GLU A 28 25.81 10.02 11.74
CA GLU A 28 25.50 8.99 12.74
C GLU A 28 23.98 8.82 12.81
N VAL A 29 23.47 7.59 12.59
CA VAL A 29 22.03 7.30 12.48
C VAL A 29 21.64 6.12 13.36
N HIS A 30 20.63 6.30 14.21
CA HIS A 30 20.04 5.27 15.06
C HIS A 30 18.55 5.09 14.73
N VAL A 31 18.19 3.92 14.23
CA VAL A 31 16.81 3.54 13.94
C VAL A 31 16.27 2.71 15.11
N HIS A 32 15.10 3.06 15.63
CA HIS A 32 14.45 2.38 16.74
C HIS A 32 13.17 1.69 16.26
N GLU A 33 13.14 0.36 16.41
CA GLU A 33 12.00 -0.47 15.99
C GLU A 33 11.48 -1.30 17.15
N ILE A 34 10.18 -1.24 17.39
CA ILE A 34 9.54 -1.99 18.48
C ILE A 34 9.45 -3.50 18.19
N ARG A 35 9.43 -3.90 16.94
CA ARG A 35 9.36 -5.29 16.50
C ARG A 35 10.75 -5.93 16.54
N SER A 36 10.75 -7.25 16.35
CA SER A 36 11.98 -8.06 16.36
C SER A 36 12.82 -7.91 15.09
N ASP A 37 12.24 -7.43 13.98
CA ASP A 37 12.95 -7.22 12.71
C ASP A 37 12.21 -6.23 11.81
N SER A 38 12.91 -5.71 10.78
CA SER A 38 12.32 -4.96 9.67
C SER A 38 11.40 -5.88 8.86
N GLY A 39 10.22 -5.40 8.50
CA GLY A 39 9.23 -6.23 7.81
C GLY A 39 8.45 -7.19 8.71
N ALA A 40 8.76 -7.34 10.01
CA ALA A 40 8.06 -8.26 10.92
C ALA A 40 6.56 -7.96 11.13
N ARG A 41 6.04 -6.91 10.50
CA ARG A 41 4.60 -6.63 10.38
C ARG A 41 3.92 -7.52 9.33
N PHE A 42 4.67 -8.01 8.35
CA PHE A 42 4.22 -8.77 7.18
C PHE A 42 4.72 -10.22 7.27
N ASP A 43 4.09 -11.11 6.55
CA ASP A 43 4.44 -12.54 6.58
C ASP A 43 4.40 -13.14 5.16
N GLY A 44 5.17 -12.54 4.24
CA GLY A 44 5.32 -13.04 2.87
C GLY A 44 4.22 -12.57 1.91
N ASP A 45 3.51 -11.50 2.23
CA ASP A 45 2.47 -10.99 1.35
C ASP A 45 3.06 -10.18 0.18
N PHE A 46 2.55 -10.45 -1.03
CA PHE A 46 2.90 -9.69 -2.23
C PHE A 46 2.21 -8.33 -2.24
N GLN A 47 2.98 -7.29 -2.55
CA GLN A 47 2.49 -5.91 -2.69
C GLN A 47 3.11 -5.24 -3.92
N GLY A 48 2.41 -4.24 -4.47
CA GLY A 48 2.84 -3.51 -5.66
C GLY A 48 3.56 -2.20 -5.34
N ILE A 49 4.60 -1.89 -6.13
CA ILE A 49 5.18 -0.55 -6.26
C ILE A 49 4.77 -0.02 -7.63
N GLU A 50 4.02 1.05 -7.65
CA GLU A 50 3.43 1.61 -8.87
C GLU A 50 4.40 2.55 -9.61
N ASN A 51 4.19 2.67 -10.95
CA ASN A 51 4.97 3.52 -11.84
C ASN A 51 4.12 4.60 -12.56
N TRP A 52 2.83 4.70 -12.28
CA TRP A 52 1.95 5.66 -12.96
C TRP A 52 1.89 7.06 -12.34
N THR A 53 2.49 7.27 -11.16
CA THR A 53 2.55 8.58 -10.52
C THR A 53 3.80 9.39 -10.87
N SER A 54 4.71 8.82 -11.65
CA SER A 54 5.93 9.44 -12.16
C SER A 54 6.13 9.11 -13.64
N ASP A 55 7.03 9.84 -14.30
CA ASP A 55 7.43 9.57 -15.69
C ASP A 55 8.55 8.52 -15.78
N SER A 56 9.29 8.29 -14.68
CA SER A 56 10.36 7.30 -14.56
C SER A 56 9.90 6.04 -13.81
N ASP A 57 10.56 4.92 -14.08
CA ASP A 57 10.44 3.72 -13.24
C ASP A 57 10.95 4.06 -11.83
N PHE A 58 10.34 3.45 -10.82
CA PHE A 58 10.76 3.67 -9.44
C PHE A 58 12.18 3.17 -9.16
N PHE A 59 12.64 2.16 -9.88
CA PHE A 59 14.01 1.68 -9.74
C PHE A 59 15.04 2.68 -10.27
N ASP A 60 14.70 3.44 -11.33
CA ASP A 60 15.56 4.54 -11.79
C ASP A 60 15.69 5.62 -10.71
N GLU A 61 14.57 5.95 -10.03
CA GLU A 61 14.61 6.89 -8.89
C GLU A 61 15.44 6.35 -7.71
N MET A 62 15.41 5.03 -7.45
CA MET A 62 16.27 4.39 -6.43
C MET A 62 17.75 4.55 -6.78
N LEU A 63 18.12 4.31 -8.04
CA LEU A 63 19.49 4.49 -8.51
C LEU A 63 19.96 5.96 -8.41
N ASP A 64 19.08 6.93 -8.70
CA ASP A 64 19.37 8.35 -8.49
C ASP A 64 19.66 8.71 -7.02
N TRP A 65 19.15 7.92 -6.08
CA TRP A 65 19.46 8.06 -4.64
C TRP A 65 20.62 7.17 -4.20
N ASP A 66 21.31 6.51 -5.12
CA ASP A 66 22.36 5.54 -4.85
C ASP A 66 21.83 4.37 -3.99
N PHE A 67 20.59 3.93 -4.24
CA PHE A 67 19.99 2.73 -3.66
C PHE A 67 20.01 1.61 -4.68
N ASP A 68 20.44 0.42 -4.25
CA ASP A 68 20.54 -0.74 -5.11
C ASP A 68 19.23 -1.55 -5.14
N PRO A 69 18.46 -1.54 -6.26
CA PRO A 69 17.23 -2.31 -6.35
C PRO A 69 17.46 -3.83 -6.43
N GLU A 70 18.68 -4.31 -6.66
CA GLU A 70 19.00 -5.74 -6.67
C GLU A 70 19.09 -6.35 -5.27
N GLN A 71 19.04 -5.52 -4.22
CA GLN A 71 19.00 -5.97 -2.82
C GLN A 71 17.73 -6.75 -2.46
N PHE A 72 16.73 -6.80 -3.30
CA PHE A 72 15.49 -7.55 -3.06
C PHE A 72 14.90 -8.06 -4.37
N LYS A 73 14.08 -9.12 -4.27
CA LYS A 73 13.39 -9.67 -5.44
C LYS A 73 12.21 -8.80 -5.83
N SER A 74 12.04 -8.56 -7.13
CA SER A 74 10.87 -7.91 -7.69
C SER A 74 10.52 -8.46 -9.06
N ASP A 75 9.24 -8.52 -9.38
CA ASP A 75 8.72 -8.96 -10.67
C ASP A 75 7.95 -7.81 -11.33
N ALA A 76 8.30 -7.49 -12.57
CA ALA A 76 7.73 -6.38 -13.32
C ALA A 76 6.52 -6.84 -14.14
N PHE A 77 5.44 -6.04 -14.12
CA PHE A 77 4.23 -6.30 -14.89
C PHE A 77 3.86 -5.10 -15.77
N ASP A 78 3.54 -5.39 -17.03
CA ASP A 78 3.03 -4.48 -18.04
C ASP A 78 1.59 -4.78 -18.44
N VAL A 79 1.04 -5.90 -17.98
CA VAL A 79 -0.31 -6.35 -18.22
C VAL A 79 -0.93 -6.94 -16.97
N ILE A 80 -2.22 -6.72 -16.78
CA ILE A 80 -3.01 -7.33 -15.70
C ILE A 80 -4.35 -7.82 -16.27
N ASP A 81 -4.94 -8.81 -15.60
CA ASP A 81 -6.36 -9.08 -15.79
C ASP A 81 -7.17 -8.10 -14.92
N LEU A 82 -7.94 -7.22 -15.56
CA LEU A 82 -8.87 -6.33 -14.88
C LEU A 82 -10.27 -6.96 -14.91
N VAL A 83 -10.73 -7.43 -13.76
CA VAL A 83 -12.06 -8.03 -13.61
C VAL A 83 -13.05 -6.95 -13.23
N HIS A 84 -14.07 -6.80 -14.05
CA HIS A 84 -15.17 -5.84 -13.88
C HIS A 84 -16.22 -6.35 -12.87
N PRO A 85 -17.09 -5.47 -12.36
CA PRO A 85 -18.15 -5.87 -11.41
C PRO A 85 -19.19 -6.87 -11.95
N ASP A 86 -19.24 -7.08 -13.24
CA ASP A 86 -20.11 -8.05 -13.94
C ASP A 86 -19.33 -9.26 -14.48
N ASP A 87 -18.17 -9.51 -13.90
CA ASP A 87 -17.27 -10.64 -14.21
C ASP A 87 -16.66 -10.61 -15.63
N GLU A 88 -16.85 -9.53 -16.41
CA GLU A 88 -16.09 -9.32 -17.64
C GLU A 88 -14.61 -9.12 -17.32
N ILE A 89 -13.71 -9.78 -18.06
CA ILE A 89 -12.25 -9.66 -17.88
C ILE A 89 -11.69 -8.90 -19.08
N THR A 90 -10.94 -7.83 -18.81
CA THR A 90 -10.19 -7.09 -19.81
C THR A 90 -8.71 -7.07 -19.43
N GLN A 91 -7.83 -6.89 -20.41
CA GLN A 91 -6.39 -6.91 -20.21
C GLN A 91 -5.76 -5.55 -20.58
N PRO A 92 -5.84 -4.55 -19.69
CA PRO A 92 -5.08 -3.34 -19.90
C PRO A 92 -3.57 -3.65 -19.91
N ARG A 93 -2.91 -3.11 -20.93
CA ARG A 93 -1.47 -3.27 -21.15
C ARG A 93 -0.80 -1.92 -21.23
N THR A 94 0.40 -1.82 -20.68
CA THR A 94 1.22 -0.60 -20.72
C THR A 94 2.45 -0.79 -21.60
N SER A 95 2.97 0.30 -22.16
CA SER A 95 4.19 0.31 -22.98
C SER A 95 5.48 0.10 -22.18
N GLY A 96 5.40 0.11 -20.86
CA GLY A 96 6.49 -0.13 -19.92
C GLY A 96 5.97 -0.75 -18.65
N VAL A 97 6.81 -0.87 -17.64
CA VAL A 97 6.44 -1.47 -16.35
C VAL A 97 5.36 -0.64 -15.67
N ALA A 98 4.15 -1.20 -15.55
CA ALA A 98 3.05 -0.55 -14.85
C ALA A 98 3.27 -0.53 -13.33
N PHE A 99 3.72 -1.65 -12.80
CA PHE A 99 4.08 -1.80 -11.39
C PHE A 99 5.01 -3.00 -11.22
N ARG A 100 5.71 -3.00 -10.10
CA ARG A 100 6.55 -4.10 -9.67
C ARG A 100 5.93 -4.78 -8.47
N VAL A 101 5.87 -6.11 -8.48
CA VAL A 101 5.47 -6.91 -7.32
C VAL A 101 6.71 -7.21 -6.49
N VAL A 102 6.60 -7.01 -5.19
CA VAL A 102 7.63 -7.36 -4.19
C VAL A 102 6.99 -8.13 -3.05
N GLU A 103 7.77 -9.00 -2.43
CA GLU A 103 7.36 -9.68 -1.20
C GLU A 103 7.72 -8.82 0.01
N ARG A 104 6.82 -8.77 0.99
CA ARG A 104 7.00 -8.08 2.26
C ARG A 104 7.25 -9.07 3.38
N GLY A 105 8.16 -8.77 4.28
CA GLY A 105 8.44 -9.64 5.42
C GLY A 105 9.90 -9.70 5.82
N THR A 106 10.24 -10.77 6.56
CA THR A 106 11.57 -10.98 7.14
C THR A 106 12.45 -11.96 6.35
N ALA A 107 11.96 -12.53 5.26
CA ALA A 107 12.78 -13.39 4.39
C ALA A 107 13.82 -12.54 3.62
N GLU A 108 14.97 -13.10 3.35
CA GLU A 108 16.14 -12.40 2.80
C GLU A 108 15.83 -11.64 1.49
N HIS A 109 14.99 -12.23 0.62
CA HIS A 109 14.60 -11.64 -0.65
C HIS A 109 13.50 -10.56 -0.56
N CYS A 110 12.92 -10.35 0.62
CA CYS A 110 11.88 -9.32 0.82
C CYS A 110 12.46 -7.90 0.71
N ILE A 111 11.65 -6.97 0.19
CA ILE A 111 12.05 -5.56 0.08
C ILE A 111 12.43 -4.95 1.43
N ASP A 112 11.75 -5.33 2.52
CA ASP A 112 12.05 -4.85 3.88
C ASP A 112 13.47 -5.21 4.28
N GLN A 113 13.95 -6.42 3.94
CA GLN A 113 15.30 -6.89 4.24
C GLN A 113 16.33 -6.26 3.29
N GLY A 114 15.98 -6.00 2.03
CA GLY A 114 16.83 -5.26 1.11
C GLY A 114 17.13 -3.85 1.63
N PHE A 115 16.11 -3.11 2.04
CA PHE A 115 16.31 -1.78 2.65
C PHE A 115 17.05 -1.82 3.97
N LYS A 116 16.87 -2.87 4.78
CA LYS A 116 17.64 -3.10 6.01
C LYS A 116 19.12 -3.28 5.70
N ARG A 117 19.46 -4.11 4.73
CA ARG A 117 20.88 -4.30 4.31
C ARG A 117 21.49 -2.99 3.84
N MET A 118 20.83 -2.25 2.94
CA MET A 118 21.32 -0.95 2.48
C MET A 118 21.58 0.03 3.62
N ALA A 119 20.73 0.06 4.65
CA ALA A 119 20.91 0.94 5.79
C ALA A 119 22.11 0.51 6.67
N LEU A 120 22.25 -0.79 6.93
CA LEU A 120 23.38 -1.34 7.70
C LEU A 120 24.70 -1.17 6.97
N ASP A 121 24.76 -1.44 5.67
CA ASP A 121 25.95 -1.30 4.82
C ASP A 121 26.38 0.17 4.72
N ALA A 122 25.45 1.11 4.79
CA ALA A 122 25.74 2.53 4.88
C ALA A 122 26.24 2.99 6.27
N GLY A 123 26.18 2.12 7.29
CA GLY A 123 26.66 2.40 8.64
C GLY A 123 25.58 2.87 9.62
N ALA A 124 24.29 2.74 9.29
CA ALA A 124 23.22 3.03 10.25
C ALA A 124 23.12 1.91 11.31
N GLU A 125 22.82 2.27 12.55
CA GLU A 125 22.51 1.32 13.62
C GLU A 125 21.00 1.10 13.76
N ILE A 126 20.56 -0.17 13.85
CA ILE A 126 19.14 -0.51 14.02
C ILE A 126 18.93 -1.22 15.35
N HIS A 127 18.12 -0.63 16.21
CA HIS A 127 17.81 -1.12 17.55
C HIS A 127 16.42 -1.75 17.56
N TYR A 128 16.36 -3.09 17.46
CA TYR A 128 15.11 -3.85 17.52
C TYR A 128 14.63 -4.09 18.93
N GLY A 129 13.32 -4.33 19.10
CA GLY A 129 12.68 -4.51 20.41
C GLY A 129 12.71 -3.23 21.27
N THR A 130 13.03 -2.09 20.67
CA THR A 130 13.22 -0.82 21.38
C THR A 130 12.03 0.10 21.15
N ARG A 131 11.37 0.48 22.24
CA ARG A 131 10.33 1.50 22.21
C ARG A 131 10.95 2.88 22.42
N LYS A 132 10.77 3.77 21.46
CA LYS A 132 11.06 5.20 21.60
C LYS A 132 9.77 6.02 21.38
N GLU A 133 9.69 7.16 22.04
CA GLU A 133 8.56 8.07 21.80
C GLU A 133 8.91 9.02 20.64
N PRO A 134 7.91 9.50 19.90
CA PRO A 134 8.15 10.42 18.77
C PRO A 134 8.95 11.68 19.16
N GLU A 135 8.78 12.14 20.40
CA GLU A 135 9.44 13.32 20.97
C GLU A 135 10.97 13.19 21.00
N ASP A 136 11.48 11.98 21.09
CA ASP A 136 12.90 11.66 21.16
C ASP A 136 13.53 11.38 19.79
N CYS A 137 12.77 11.59 18.69
CA CYS A 137 13.20 11.26 17.35
C CYS A 137 13.13 12.45 16.40
N HIS A 138 14.04 12.51 15.44
CA HIS A 138 14.07 13.51 14.38
C HIS A 138 13.10 13.14 13.24
N ILE A 139 13.01 11.83 12.91
CA ILE A 139 12.12 11.29 11.88
C ILE A 139 11.16 10.28 12.52
N VAL A 140 9.87 10.44 12.23
CA VAL A 140 8.79 9.53 12.67
C VAL A 140 8.28 8.76 11.47
N ALA A 141 8.69 7.49 11.39
CA ALA A 141 8.34 6.52 10.35
C ALA A 141 7.45 5.38 10.90
N ALA A 142 6.69 5.66 11.96
CA ALA A 142 5.82 4.69 12.60
C ALA A 142 4.67 4.25 11.67
N GLY A 143 4.27 2.98 11.77
CA GLY A 143 3.15 2.43 11.03
C GLY A 143 1.78 3.03 11.41
N PRO A 144 0.68 2.44 10.93
CA PRO A 144 -0.66 2.99 11.10
C PRO A 144 -1.06 3.07 12.57
N LYS A 145 -1.59 4.21 12.97
CA LYS A 145 -2.15 4.45 14.32
C LYS A 145 -3.63 4.06 14.41
N GLU A 146 -4.34 4.11 13.29
CA GLU A 146 -5.76 3.77 13.19
C GLU A 146 -6.00 2.86 11.98
N THR A 147 -7.23 2.36 11.83
CA THR A 147 -7.63 1.49 10.74
C THR A 147 -8.62 2.21 9.84
N SER A 148 -8.21 2.54 8.63
CA SER A 148 -9.09 3.06 7.57
C SER A 148 -9.51 1.96 6.60
N ALA A 149 -8.59 1.03 6.31
CA ALA A 149 -8.82 -0.13 5.47
C ALA A 149 -8.09 -1.35 6.02
N VAL A 150 -8.58 -2.53 5.66
CA VAL A 150 -7.98 -3.82 6.00
C VAL A 150 -7.77 -4.59 4.70
N ALA A 151 -6.60 -5.20 4.54
CA ALA A 151 -6.34 -6.24 3.57
C ALA A 151 -6.29 -7.59 4.29
N TYR A 152 -6.94 -8.61 3.74
CA TYR A 152 -6.88 -9.97 4.27
C TYR A 152 -6.75 -10.95 3.10
N GLY A 153 -5.77 -11.83 3.17
CA GLY A 153 -5.40 -12.68 2.06
C GLY A 153 -4.99 -14.08 2.50
N GLU A 154 -4.85 -14.95 1.50
CA GLU A 154 -4.37 -16.31 1.63
C GLU A 154 -3.21 -16.54 0.69
N ILE A 155 -2.08 -16.99 1.24
CA ILE A 155 -0.92 -17.45 0.49
C ILE A 155 -1.08 -18.96 0.27
N PHE A 156 -0.79 -19.42 -0.95
CA PHE A 156 -0.97 -20.81 -1.36
C PHE A 156 0.07 -21.22 -2.41
N HIS A 157 0.36 -22.53 -2.52
CA HIS A 157 1.07 -23.08 -3.66
C HIS A 157 0.12 -23.27 -4.84
N THR A 158 0.63 -23.08 -6.04
CA THR A 158 -0.08 -23.26 -7.30
C THR A 158 0.85 -23.73 -8.41
N ASP A 159 0.28 -24.36 -9.43
CA ASP A 159 1.00 -24.72 -10.68
C ASP A 159 0.62 -23.73 -11.81
N HIS A 160 -0.22 -22.75 -11.53
CA HIS A 160 -0.59 -21.69 -12.48
C HIS A 160 0.63 -20.78 -12.76
N PRO A 161 0.85 -20.34 -14.00
CA PRO A 161 1.96 -19.45 -14.35
C PRO A 161 1.86 -18.10 -13.63
N ASN A 162 2.96 -17.33 -13.65
CA ASN A 162 2.99 -15.97 -13.07
C ASN A 162 1.85 -15.14 -13.63
N HIS A 163 1.09 -14.51 -12.75
CA HIS A 163 -0.16 -13.84 -13.11
C HIS A 163 -0.54 -12.74 -12.12
N VAL A 164 -1.21 -11.70 -12.62
CA VAL A 164 -1.80 -10.66 -11.78
C VAL A 164 -3.21 -10.34 -12.25
N THR A 165 -4.13 -10.40 -11.31
CA THR A 165 -5.52 -9.97 -11.49
C THR A 165 -5.86 -8.86 -10.52
N PHE A 166 -6.60 -7.86 -10.98
CA PHE A 166 -7.18 -6.80 -10.16
C PHE A 166 -8.69 -6.79 -10.36
N GLN A 167 -9.45 -7.02 -9.30
CA GLN A 167 -10.91 -7.20 -9.38
C GLN A 167 -11.64 -6.09 -8.64
N LEU A 168 -12.56 -5.43 -9.32
CA LEU A 168 -13.41 -4.36 -8.84
C LEU A 168 -14.84 -4.87 -8.64
N ASN A 169 -15.18 -5.31 -7.43
CA ASN A 169 -16.51 -5.85 -7.13
C ASN A 169 -16.88 -5.62 -5.66
N ASP A 170 -17.85 -4.76 -5.40
CA ASP A 170 -18.31 -4.42 -4.03
C ASP A 170 -18.89 -5.62 -3.26
N LYS A 171 -19.29 -6.71 -3.96
CA LYS A 171 -19.75 -7.96 -3.30
C LYS A 171 -18.59 -8.73 -2.67
N LEU A 172 -17.40 -8.68 -3.28
CA LEU A 172 -16.21 -9.41 -2.84
C LEU A 172 -15.27 -8.52 -2.02
N ALA A 173 -15.24 -7.23 -2.30
CA ALA A 173 -14.34 -6.27 -1.65
C ALA A 173 -15.03 -4.92 -1.39
N PRO A 174 -15.94 -4.83 -0.39
CA PRO A 174 -16.76 -3.65 -0.15
C PRO A 174 -15.99 -2.33 -0.05
N GLY A 175 -16.18 -1.48 -1.05
CA GLY A 175 -15.57 -0.16 -1.17
C GLY A 175 -14.11 -0.17 -1.63
N ALA A 176 -13.55 -1.33 -2.01
CA ALA A 176 -12.16 -1.42 -2.45
C ALA A 176 -12.02 -2.37 -3.66
N TYR A 177 -11.16 -3.38 -3.55
CA TYR A 177 -10.84 -4.32 -4.60
C TYR A 177 -10.30 -5.63 -4.00
N SER A 178 -10.35 -6.69 -4.79
CA SER A 178 -9.58 -7.91 -4.54
C SER A 178 -8.52 -8.10 -5.61
N TYR A 179 -7.55 -8.95 -5.33
CA TYR A 179 -6.49 -9.25 -6.28
C TYR A 179 -5.96 -10.68 -6.11
N LEU A 180 -5.44 -11.20 -7.21
CA LEU A 180 -4.63 -12.42 -7.25
C LEU A 180 -3.27 -12.05 -7.82
N ILE A 181 -2.22 -12.45 -7.13
CA ILE A 181 -0.82 -12.33 -7.60
C ILE A 181 -0.20 -13.72 -7.50
N ILE A 182 0.41 -14.20 -8.58
CA ILE A 182 1.14 -15.47 -8.63
C ILE A 182 2.55 -15.19 -9.14
N ILE A 183 3.55 -15.59 -8.35
CA ILE A 183 4.97 -15.50 -8.67
C ILE A 183 5.64 -16.83 -8.31
N ASP A 184 6.27 -17.47 -9.26
CA ASP A 184 7.09 -18.69 -9.09
C ASP A 184 6.41 -19.79 -8.26
N GLY A 185 5.16 -20.08 -8.58
CA GLY A 185 4.38 -21.14 -7.92
C GLY A 185 3.82 -20.79 -6.55
N ILE A 186 3.99 -19.55 -6.10
CA ILE A 186 3.33 -18.99 -4.90
C ILE A 186 2.26 -18.01 -5.32
N GLY A 187 1.03 -18.22 -4.86
CA GLY A 187 -0.09 -17.32 -5.08
C GLY A 187 -0.51 -16.59 -3.81
N LEU A 188 -0.99 -15.35 -3.97
CA LEU A 188 -1.70 -14.59 -2.96
C LEU A 188 -3.04 -14.14 -3.53
N ILE A 189 -4.15 -14.60 -2.93
CA ILE A 189 -5.47 -14.00 -3.11
C ILE A 189 -5.74 -13.10 -1.92
N SER A 190 -6.13 -11.86 -2.17
CA SER A 190 -6.45 -10.92 -1.08
C SER A 190 -7.69 -10.10 -1.39
N THR A 191 -8.45 -9.77 -0.35
CA THR A 191 -9.55 -8.80 -0.39
C THR A 191 -9.21 -7.60 0.47
N CYS A 192 -9.35 -6.41 -0.12
CA CYS A 192 -9.16 -5.13 0.57
C CYS A 192 -10.54 -4.56 0.94
N LEU A 193 -10.73 -4.23 2.20
CA LEU A 193 -12.01 -3.78 2.72
C LEU A 193 -11.89 -2.38 3.30
N TRP A 194 -12.64 -1.43 2.72
CA TRP A 194 -12.83 -0.12 3.32
C TRP A 194 -14.13 -0.06 4.15
N ARG A 195 -15.01 -1.01 3.92
CA ARG A 195 -16.26 -1.23 4.65
C ARG A 195 -16.32 -2.67 5.11
N GLN A 196 -17.16 -2.98 6.11
CA GLN A 196 -17.36 -4.35 6.62
C GLN A 196 -16.08 -5.04 7.12
N GLN A 197 -15.11 -4.28 7.62
CA GLN A 197 -13.78 -4.74 8.03
C GLN A 197 -13.80 -5.88 9.08
N LYS A 198 -14.91 -6.04 9.82
CA LYS A 198 -15.10 -7.13 10.78
C LYS A 198 -15.53 -8.46 10.14
N LYS A 199 -15.67 -8.51 8.82
CA LYS A 199 -16.11 -9.70 8.08
C LYS A 199 -15.06 -10.15 7.06
N THR A 200 -13.78 -9.94 7.36
CA THR A 200 -12.67 -10.20 6.44
C THR A 200 -12.63 -11.64 5.96
N SER A 201 -12.79 -12.62 6.85
CA SER A 201 -12.76 -14.06 6.49
C SER A 201 -13.89 -14.43 5.53
N ARG A 202 -15.08 -13.87 5.73
CA ARG A 202 -16.21 -14.11 4.82
C ARG A 202 -15.92 -13.61 3.42
N TYR A 203 -15.49 -12.35 3.30
CA TYR A 203 -15.19 -11.75 2.00
C TYR A 203 -14.01 -12.43 1.31
N LEU A 204 -12.97 -12.82 2.07
CA LEU A 204 -11.86 -13.57 1.52
C LEU A 204 -12.31 -14.93 0.97
N ASN A 205 -13.13 -15.70 1.72
CA ASN A 205 -13.60 -17.00 1.27
C ASN A 205 -14.41 -16.90 -0.03
N GLU A 206 -15.27 -15.88 -0.16
CA GLU A 206 -16.01 -15.63 -1.41
C GLU A 206 -15.09 -15.21 -2.55
N THR A 207 -14.09 -14.39 -2.25
CA THR A 207 -13.08 -13.98 -3.24
C THR A 207 -12.29 -15.20 -3.73
N ILE A 208 -11.89 -16.10 -2.83
CA ILE A 208 -11.21 -17.35 -3.21
C ILE A 208 -12.13 -18.22 -4.07
N ALA A 209 -13.38 -18.40 -3.66
CA ALA A 209 -14.36 -19.21 -4.41
C ALA A 209 -14.54 -18.66 -5.83
N TRP A 210 -14.60 -17.32 -5.97
CA TRP A 210 -14.69 -16.67 -7.27
C TRP A 210 -13.45 -16.95 -8.14
N TYR A 211 -12.23 -16.81 -7.57
CA TYR A 211 -10.99 -17.07 -8.31
C TYR A 211 -10.86 -18.53 -8.71
N GLU A 212 -11.20 -19.49 -7.85
CA GLU A 212 -11.20 -20.92 -8.19
C GLU A 212 -12.20 -21.29 -9.29
N GLN A 213 -13.28 -20.53 -9.42
CA GLN A 213 -14.26 -20.74 -10.50
C GLN A 213 -13.76 -20.25 -11.87
N HIS A 214 -12.90 -19.22 -11.89
CA HIS A 214 -12.47 -18.54 -13.12
C HIS A 214 -11.05 -18.87 -13.56
N TYR A 215 -10.22 -19.42 -12.65
CA TYR A 215 -8.82 -19.77 -12.90
C TYR A 215 -8.51 -21.18 -12.37
N ASP A 216 -7.80 -21.97 -13.16
CA ASP A 216 -7.31 -23.30 -12.71
C ASP A 216 -6.09 -23.10 -11.80
N LEU A 217 -6.35 -22.85 -10.53
CA LEU A 217 -5.30 -22.50 -9.56
C LEU A 217 -4.62 -23.71 -8.93
N ASN A 218 -5.25 -24.91 -8.95
CA ASN A 218 -4.77 -26.05 -8.17
C ASN A 218 -4.26 -25.62 -6.77
N ARG A 219 -5.08 -24.82 -6.07
CA ARG A 219 -4.72 -24.11 -4.85
C ARG A 219 -4.45 -25.04 -3.67
N ARG A 220 -3.26 -24.93 -3.09
CA ARG A 220 -2.83 -25.65 -1.87
C ARG A 220 -2.50 -24.61 -0.79
N PRO A 221 -3.43 -24.32 0.16
CA PRO A 221 -3.28 -23.26 1.15
C PRO A 221 -2.03 -23.43 2.04
N ILE A 222 -1.34 -22.32 2.31
CA ILE A 222 -0.16 -22.27 3.20
C ILE A 222 -0.51 -21.53 4.48
N LYS A 223 -0.94 -20.27 4.37
CA LYS A 223 -1.23 -19.38 5.51
C LYS A 223 -2.16 -18.25 5.12
N ARG A 224 -2.81 -17.65 6.12
CA ARG A 224 -3.54 -16.39 5.95
C ARG A 224 -2.74 -15.23 6.51
N VAL A 225 -2.74 -14.13 5.75
CA VAL A 225 -1.99 -12.90 6.03
C VAL A 225 -2.93 -11.72 6.00
N GLY A 226 -2.53 -10.61 6.61
CA GLY A 226 -3.32 -9.40 6.52
C GLY A 226 -2.61 -8.18 7.08
N GLY A 227 -3.17 -7.03 6.76
CA GLY A 227 -2.65 -5.75 7.19
C GLY A 227 -3.73 -4.70 7.27
N LYS A 228 -3.42 -3.62 7.96
CA LYS A 228 -4.28 -2.44 8.04
C LYS A 228 -3.55 -1.21 7.51
N GLY A 229 -4.30 -0.30 6.90
CA GLY A 229 -3.82 0.98 6.42
C GLY A 229 -4.56 2.13 7.09
N ASP A 230 -3.86 3.22 7.35
CA ASP A 230 -4.40 4.45 7.93
C ASP A 230 -4.29 5.61 6.94
N PHE A 231 -5.41 6.02 6.37
CA PHE A 231 -5.49 7.06 5.33
C PHE A 231 -5.92 8.41 5.92
N GLY A 232 -5.02 9.03 6.66
CA GLY A 232 -5.19 10.36 7.18
C GLY A 232 -4.32 11.38 6.44
N LEU A 233 -4.88 12.52 6.03
CA LEU A 233 -4.14 13.61 5.40
C LEU A 233 -3.81 14.67 6.47
N PRO A 234 -2.56 14.75 6.96
CA PRO A 234 -2.17 15.76 7.93
C PRO A 234 -2.13 17.15 7.30
N THR A 235 -2.23 18.16 8.15
CA THR A 235 -2.12 19.55 7.71
C THR A 235 -0.67 20.05 7.64
N ARG A 236 0.24 19.32 8.32
CA ARG A 236 1.69 19.59 8.37
C ARG A 236 2.45 18.28 8.37
N TYR A 237 3.61 18.26 7.72
CA TYR A 237 4.52 17.12 7.63
C TYR A 237 5.72 17.26 8.55
N ILE A 238 6.00 18.49 9.00
CA ILE A 238 6.89 18.77 10.12
C ILE A 238 6.03 19.27 11.29
N HIS A 239 6.21 18.68 12.47
CA HIS A 239 5.53 19.08 13.69
C HIS A 239 6.51 19.07 14.86
N GLU A 240 6.66 20.20 15.55
CA GLU A 240 7.62 20.38 16.66
C GLU A 240 9.05 19.95 16.29
N GLY A 241 9.51 20.30 15.10
CA GLY A 241 10.83 19.98 14.58
C GLY A 241 11.03 18.54 14.10
N ARG A 242 9.99 17.70 14.13
CA ARG A 242 10.03 16.29 13.73
C ARG A 242 9.44 16.08 12.34
N TYR A 243 10.09 15.26 11.51
CA TYR A 243 9.68 14.90 10.17
C TYR A 243 8.78 13.66 10.20
N TYR A 244 7.56 13.75 9.73
CA TYR A 244 6.64 12.62 9.62
C TYR A 244 6.63 12.08 8.19
N VAL A 245 7.09 10.84 8.03
CA VAL A 245 7.30 10.20 6.71
C VAL A 245 6.38 8.99 6.51
N GLY A 246 6.19 8.59 5.27
CA GLY A 246 5.38 7.43 4.91
C GLY A 246 3.97 7.50 5.48
N GLU A 247 3.48 6.38 6.03
CA GLU A 247 2.14 6.26 6.59
C GLU A 247 1.93 7.18 7.81
N ALA A 248 2.97 7.43 8.63
CA ALA A 248 2.91 8.39 9.72
C ALA A 248 2.70 9.83 9.24
N GLY A 249 3.17 10.16 8.04
CA GLY A 249 2.92 11.40 7.31
C GLY A 249 1.62 11.39 6.49
N GLY A 250 0.84 10.29 6.49
CA GLY A 250 -0.34 10.15 5.64
C GLY A 250 -0.01 10.17 4.15
N LEU A 251 1.22 9.79 3.79
CA LEU A 251 1.73 9.78 2.43
C LEU A 251 1.54 8.40 1.82
N GLN A 252 0.35 8.17 1.28
CA GLN A 252 -0.01 6.97 0.55
C GLN A 252 -1.24 7.23 -0.33
N ASP A 253 -1.41 6.40 -1.34
CA ASP A 253 -2.54 6.46 -2.25
C ASP A 253 -3.85 6.09 -1.56
N CYS A 254 -4.81 7.02 -1.54
CA CYS A 254 -6.13 6.80 -0.96
C CYS A 254 -7.05 5.96 -1.85
N MET A 255 -6.72 5.73 -3.13
CA MET A 255 -7.59 5.03 -4.06
C MET A 255 -7.41 3.51 -4.00
N TRP A 256 -6.18 3.06 -4.14
CA TRP A 256 -5.82 1.64 -4.20
C TRP A 256 -4.93 1.18 -3.03
N GLY A 257 -4.45 2.11 -2.22
CA GLY A 257 -3.61 1.80 -1.05
C GLY A 257 -2.12 1.60 -1.34
N PHE A 258 -1.65 1.93 -2.55
CA PHE A 258 -0.21 1.93 -2.83
C PHE A 258 0.51 2.95 -1.95
N GLY A 259 1.56 2.52 -1.28
CA GLY A 259 2.23 3.37 -0.29
C GLY A 259 3.76 3.30 -0.31
N MET A 260 4.35 2.27 -0.94
CA MET A 260 5.80 2.04 -0.83
C MET A 260 6.61 3.14 -1.50
N ARG A 261 6.28 3.55 -2.73
CA ARG A 261 6.93 4.67 -3.40
C ARG A 261 6.87 5.95 -2.57
N TYR A 262 5.68 6.31 -2.06
CA TYR A 262 5.50 7.47 -1.20
C TYR A 262 6.33 7.38 0.10
N ALA A 263 6.36 6.20 0.70
CA ALA A 263 7.10 5.96 1.93
C ALA A 263 8.61 6.16 1.72
N ILE A 264 9.19 5.52 0.72
CA ILE A 264 10.61 5.60 0.40
C ILE A 264 10.98 7.02 0.00
N THR A 265 10.26 7.63 -0.95
CA THR A 265 10.51 9.03 -1.39
C THR A 265 10.45 10.01 -0.23
N SER A 266 9.44 9.91 0.65
CA SER A 266 9.34 10.82 1.79
C SER A 266 10.46 10.62 2.81
N GLY A 267 10.94 9.40 2.99
CA GLY A 267 12.11 9.10 3.81
C GLY A 267 13.36 9.80 3.28
N VAL A 268 13.63 9.67 1.98
CA VAL A 268 14.74 10.35 1.30
C VAL A 268 14.62 11.88 1.40
N LEU A 269 13.42 12.43 1.16
CA LEU A 269 13.21 13.89 1.25
C LEU A 269 13.43 14.42 2.68
N ALA A 270 13.04 13.68 3.71
CA ALA A 270 13.33 14.05 5.10
C ALA A 270 14.83 14.03 5.41
N ALA A 271 15.54 13.02 4.91
CA ALA A 271 16.99 12.92 5.01
C ALA A 271 17.68 14.10 4.31
N LYS A 272 17.32 14.41 3.06
CA LYS A 272 17.80 15.57 2.31
C LYS A 272 17.58 16.88 3.05
N SER A 273 16.42 17.04 3.68
CA SER A 273 16.11 18.25 4.45
C SER A 273 16.97 18.38 5.71
N ILE A 274 17.27 17.28 6.40
CA ILE A 274 18.20 17.26 7.54
C ILE A 274 19.61 17.64 7.12
N LEU A 275 20.04 17.26 5.90
CA LEU A 275 21.32 17.62 5.31
C LEU A 275 21.35 19.06 4.78
N GLY A 276 20.20 19.73 4.69
CA GLY A 276 20.10 21.09 4.16
C GLY A 276 20.01 21.17 2.63
N GLU A 277 19.75 20.04 1.96
CA GLU A 277 19.67 19.95 0.49
C GLU A 277 18.30 20.40 -0.05
N CYS A 278 17.24 20.35 0.76
CA CYS A 278 15.91 20.79 0.40
C CYS A 278 15.07 21.20 1.61
N ASP A 279 13.89 21.78 1.37
CA ASP A 279 12.87 22.00 2.38
C ASP A 279 11.82 20.86 2.28
N TYR A 280 11.72 20.02 3.31
CA TYR A 280 10.82 18.88 3.34
C TYR A 280 9.35 19.24 3.14
N GLU A 281 8.89 20.31 3.80
CA GLU A 281 7.48 20.73 3.71
C GLU A 281 7.17 21.22 2.29
N VAL A 282 8.11 21.92 1.64
CA VAL A 282 7.98 22.38 0.26
C VAL A 282 7.95 21.20 -0.70
N GLU A 283 8.90 20.27 -0.57
CA GLU A 283 9.01 19.09 -1.45
C GLU A 283 7.78 18.18 -1.34
N VAL A 284 7.34 17.85 -0.12
CA VAL A 284 6.14 17.03 0.08
C VAL A 284 4.90 17.73 -0.51
N ARG A 285 4.75 19.04 -0.29
CA ARG A 285 3.61 19.80 -0.83
C ARG A 285 3.65 19.96 -2.34
N GLY A 286 4.83 20.00 -2.93
CA GLY A 286 5.01 20.14 -4.38
C GLY A 286 4.86 18.80 -5.12
N ARG A 287 5.44 17.72 -4.59
CA ARG A 287 5.58 16.44 -5.30
C ARG A 287 4.58 15.39 -4.87
N LEU A 288 4.43 15.11 -3.55
CA LEU A 288 3.65 13.97 -3.06
C LEU A 288 2.20 14.34 -2.74
N LEU A 289 1.97 15.45 -2.06
CA LEU A 289 0.63 15.85 -1.63
C LEU A 289 -0.37 16.05 -2.78
N PRO A 290 0.00 16.58 -3.96
CA PRO A 290 -0.91 16.69 -5.09
C PRO A 290 -1.44 15.33 -5.56
N LEU A 291 -0.59 14.30 -5.57
CA LEU A 291 -0.95 12.91 -5.92
C LEU A 291 -1.89 12.30 -4.86
N VAL A 292 -1.55 12.44 -3.58
CA VAL A 292 -2.40 11.97 -2.47
C VAL A 292 -3.77 12.65 -2.48
N ARG A 293 -3.83 13.96 -2.75
CA ARG A 293 -5.11 14.69 -2.90
C ARG A 293 -5.91 14.20 -4.09
N THR A 294 -5.25 13.94 -5.21
CA THR A 294 -5.89 13.40 -6.42
C THR A 294 -6.48 12.03 -6.13
N SER A 295 -5.74 11.15 -5.50
CA SER A 295 -6.25 9.82 -5.13
C SER A 295 -7.41 9.89 -4.12
N ALA A 296 -7.37 10.84 -3.18
CA ALA A 296 -8.47 11.09 -2.25
C ALA A 296 -9.75 11.58 -2.96
N ILE A 297 -9.61 12.45 -3.98
CA ILE A 297 -10.73 12.89 -4.84
C ILE A 297 -11.29 11.71 -5.61
N ASN A 298 -10.43 10.91 -6.25
CA ASN A 298 -10.83 9.73 -7.00
C ASN A 298 -11.58 8.75 -6.09
N ARG A 299 -11.06 8.45 -4.91
CA ARG A 299 -11.72 7.62 -3.89
C ARG A 299 -13.11 8.16 -3.51
N PHE A 300 -13.21 9.46 -3.35
CA PHE A 300 -14.49 10.10 -3.04
C PHE A 300 -15.54 9.86 -4.13
N LEU A 301 -15.15 10.06 -5.37
CA LEU A 301 -16.05 9.84 -6.51
C LEU A 301 -16.44 8.37 -6.59
N MET A 302 -15.47 7.46 -6.49
CA MET A 302 -15.71 6.01 -6.54
C MET A 302 -16.63 5.52 -5.43
N ASN A 303 -16.48 6.03 -4.20
CA ASN A 303 -17.38 5.71 -3.09
C ASN A 303 -18.84 6.12 -3.32
N ARG A 304 -19.13 7.01 -4.29
CA ARG A 304 -20.48 7.44 -4.64
C ARG A 304 -21.12 6.65 -5.78
N VAL A 305 -20.28 6.24 -6.74
CA VAL A 305 -20.76 5.59 -7.96
C VAL A 305 -20.69 4.06 -7.88
N GLY A 306 -19.89 3.50 -6.94
CA GLY A 306 -19.78 2.06 -6.71
C GLY A 306 -19.45 1.27 -7.98
N ASP A 307 -19.95 0.04 -8.09
CA ASP A 307 -19.67 -0.88 -9.20
C ASP A 307 -19.97 -0.28 -10.58
N ARG A 308 -21.03 0.53 -10.71
CA ARG A 308 -21.32 1.21 -11.99
C ARG A 308 -20.21 2.16 -12.41
N GLY A 309 -19.61 2.87 -11.43
CA GLY A 309 -18.50 3.75 -11.69
C GLY A 309 -17.22 2.99 -12.00
N PHE A 310 -16.97 1.87 -11.35
CA PHE A 310 -15.85 0.99 -11.65
C PHE A 310 -15.92 0.49 -13.10
N LYS A 311 -17.09 -0.02 -13.53
CA LYS A 311 -17.29 -0.45 -14.92
C LYS A 311 -17.08 0.70 -15.92
N MET A 312 -17.57 1.90 -15.61
CA MET A 312 -17.38 3.07 -16.47
C MET A 312 -15.89 3.46 -16.60
N VAL A 313 -15.15 3.43 -15.50
CA VAL A 313 -13.70 3.72 -15.47
C VAL A 313 -12.92 2.66 -16.25
N ALA A 314 -13.21 1.38 -16.04
CA ALA A 314 -12.56 0.29 -16.74
C ALA A 314 -12.82 0.34 -18.27
N ASN A 315 -14.07 0.56 -18.69
CA ASN A 315 -14.41 0.75 -20.09
C ASN A 315 -13.73 1.98 -20.72
N HIS A 316 -13.55 3.07 -19.93
CA HIS A 316 -12.83 4.24 -20.41
C HIS A 316 -11.34 3.94 -20.56
N TRP A 317 -10.74 3.20 -19.64
CA TRP A 317 -9.35 2.77 -19.72
C TRP A 317 -9.10 1.96 -20.99
N MET A 318 -9.94 0.93 -21.27
CA MET A 318 -9.80 0.11 -22.48
C MET A 318 -9.94 0.93 -23.76
N ARG A 319 -10.92 1.82 -23.85
CA ARG A 319 -11.08 2.73 -25.01
C ARG A 319 -9.92 3.69 -25.20
N ASP A 320 -9.33 4.21 -24.10
CA ASP A 320 -8.18 5.10 -24.17
C ASP A 320 -6.94 4.33 -24.63
N GLN A 321 -6.75 3.09 -24.14
CA GLN A 321 -5.71 2.18 -24.60
C GLN A 321 -5.84 1.84 -26.09
N GLU A 322 -7.04 1.50 -26.58
CA GLU A 322 -7.29 1.24 -28.00
C GLU A 322 -6.88 2.44 -28.88
N LYS A 323 -7.16 3.66 -28.42
CA LYS A 323 -6.83 4.90 -29.17
C LYS A 323 -5.35 5.27 -29.12
N LYS A 324 -4.70 5.05 -27.99
CA LYS A 324 -3.33 5.50 -27.72
C LYS A 324 -2.28 4.40 -27.82
N GLY A 325 -2.70 3.13 -27.87
CA GLY A 325 -1.81 1.97 -27.85
C GLY A 325 -1.15 1.72 -26.48
N ASP A 326 -1.51 2.47 -25.43
CA ASP A 326 -0.86 2.40 -24.13
C ASP A 326 -1.84 2.70 -22.98
N GLY A 327 -2.03 1.72 -22.10
CA GLY A 327 -2.85 1.84 -20.90
C GLY A 327 -2.23 2.71 -19.80
N MET A 328 -0.92 2.95 -19.83
CA MET A 328 -0.23 3.81 -18.87
C MET A 328 -0.74 5.26 -18.95
N ALA A 329 -1.05 5.74 -20.14
CA ALA A 329 -1.56 7.09 -20.36
C ALA A 329 -2.85 7.37 -19.57
N PHE A 330 -3.74 6.36 -19.48
CA PHE A 330 -4.95 6.46 -18.67
C PHE A 330 -4.64 6.52 -17.17
N MET A 331 -3.75 5.67 -16.67
CA MET A 331 -3.36 5.66 -15.25
C MET A 331 -2.69 6.98 -14.85
N ARG A 332 -1.79 7.50 -15.67
CA ARG A 332 -1.18 8.83 -15.46
C ARG A 332 -2.22 9.94 -15.45
N TRP A 333 -3.20 9.90 -16.37
CA TRP A 333 -4.31 10.85 -16.36
C TRP A 333 -5.16 10.73 -15.08
N LEU A 334 -5.44 9.51 -14.62
CA LEU A 334 -6.20 9.26 -13.39
C LEU A 334 -5.53 9.86 -12.16
N TYR A 335 -4.20 9.90 -12.13
CA TYR A 335 -3.40 10.46 -11.02
C TYR A 335 -2.89 11.88 -11.25
N ASN A 336 -3.09 12.45 -12.45
CA ASN A 336 -2.61 13.80 -12.75
C ASN A 336 -3.35 14.84 -11.87
N PRO A 337 -2.60 15.66 -11.07
CA PRO A 337 -3.19 16.71 -10.23
C PRO A 337 -3.56 17.97 -11.04
N GLY A 338 -4.21 17.80 -12.19
CA GLY A 338 -4.63 18.87 -13.08
C GLY A 338 -5.56 19.91 -12.44
N LEU A 339 -5.79 21.02 -13.16
CA LEU A 339 -6.53 22.18 -12.66
C LEU A 339 -7.93 21.80 -12.10
N GLY A 340 -8.67 20.94 -12.79
CA GLY A 340 -9.99 20.50 -12.34
C GLY A 340 -9.98 19.86 -10.95
N ARG A 341 -8.98 19.02 -10.66
CA ARG A 341 -8.81 18.39 -9.34
C ARG A 341 -8.37 19.39 -8.28
N ARG A 342 -7.54 20.37 -8.63
CA ARG A 342 -7.16 21.46 -7.71
C ARG A 342 -8.37 22.29 -7.29
N VAL A 343 -9.30 22.55 -8.22
CA VAL A 343 -10.56 23.27 -7.95
C VAL A 343 -11.52 22.42 -7.12
N LEU A 344 -11.60 21.10 -7.36
CA LEU A 344 -12.46 20.19 -6.61
C LEU A 344 -11.96 19.93 -5.18
N TRP A 345 -10.66 20.04 -4.93
CA TRP A 345 -10.07 19.71 -3.63
C TRP A 345 -10.70 20.47 -2.44
N PRO A 346 -10.93 21.79 -2.46
CA PRO A 346 -11.57 22.50 -1.37
C PRO A 346 -12.98 21.97 -1.06
N LEU A 347 -13.77 21.63 -2.08
CA LEU A 347 -15.11 21.07 -1.93
C LEU A 347 -15.06 19.67 -1.30
N VAL A 348 -14.15 18.84 -1.77
CA VAL A 348 -13.87 17.51 -1.24
C VAL A 348 -13.43 17.62 0.22
N ARG A 349 -12.52 18.52 0.53
CA ARG A 349 -12.01 18.76 1.87
C ARG A 349 -13.14 19.21 2.83
N LEU A 350 -13.99 20.13 2.42
CA LEU A 350 -15.09 20.65 3.26
C LEU A 350 -16.22 19.63 3.45
N GLY A 351 -16.55 18.89 2.38
CA GLY A 351 -17.68 17.96 2.37
C GLY A 351 -17.38 16.56 2.89
N MET A 352 -16.11 16.19 3.04
CA MET A 352 -15.71 14.80 3.18
C MET A 352 -14.74 14.48 4.28
N LEU A 353 -13.81 15.37 4.56
CA LEU A 353 -12.74 15.03 5.48
C LEU A 353 -13.15 15.39 6.90
N ARG A 354 -13.40 14.37 7.71
CA ARG A 354 -13.57 14.57 9.15
C ARG A 354 -12.24 15.01 9.73
N ARG A 355 -12.22 16.19 10.31
CA ARG A 355 -11.08 16.71 11.06
C ARG A 355 -10.96 15.94 12.37
N LYS A 356 -9.78 15.39 12.64
CA LYS A 356 -9.43 14.74 13.90
C LYS A 356 -8.10 15.29 14.41
N GLN A 357 -8.04 15.59 15.69
CA GLN A 357 -6.79 15.89 16.36
C GLN A 357 -6.21 14.58 16.90
N LEU A 358 -4.96 14.29 16.56
CA LEU A 358 -4.22 13.14 17.07
C LEU A 358 -3.70 13.45 18.48
N LYS A 359 -3.29 12.40 19.21
CA LYS A 359 -2.72 12.54 20.57
C LYS A 359 -1.43 13.37 20.59
N ASP A 360 -0.68 13.35 19.50
CA ASP A 360 0.54 14.14 19.27
C ASP A 360 0.27 15.59 18.84
N GLY A 361 -0.95 16.08 18.98
CA GLY A 361 -1.35 17.46 18.64
C GLY A 361 -1.55 17.74 17.15
N ARG A 362 -1.15 16.84 16.24
CA ARG A 362 -1.35 17.03 14.81
C ARG A 362 -2.82 16.96 14.42
N THR A 363 -3.22 17.79 13.48
CA THR A 363 -4.55 17.70 12.86
C THR A 363 -4.47 16.87 11.58
N VAL A 364 -5.30 15.84 11.47
CA VAL A 364 -5.47 15.04 10.26
C VAL A 364 -6.88 15.13 9.73
N HIS A 365 -7.01 15.07 8.41
CA HIS A 365 -8.28 14.95 7.73
C HIS A 365 -8.45 13.51 7.27
N ARG A 366 -9.56 12.87 7.64
CA ARG A 366 -9.87 11.49 7.28
C ARG A 366 -11.03 11.44 6.31
N LEU A 367 -10.94 10.55 5.33
CA LEU A 367 -12.04 10.24 4.43
C LEU A 367 -13.15 9.55 5.23
N PRO A 368 -14.38 10.11 5.30
CA PRO A 368 -15.49 9.39 5.90
C PRO A 368 -15.91 8.27 4.95
N PHE A 369 -15.71 7.04 5.36
CA PHE A 369 -16.30 5.91 4.63
C PHE A 369 -17.78 5.87 4.95
N ARG A 370 -18.64 6.00 3.93
CA ARG A 370 -20.08 5.81 4.10
C ARG A 370 -20.31 4.36 4.57
N LYS A 371 -21.14 4.20 5.60
CA LYS A 371 -21.76 2.91 5.88
C LYS A 371 -22.44 2.46 4.60
N SER A 372 -22.24 1.21 4.19
CA SER A 372 -22.90 0.64 3.02
C SER A 372 -24.40 0.95 3.07
N LEU A 373 -24.95 1.47 1.97
CA LEU A 373 -26.40 1.54 1.77
C LEU A 373 -26.97 0.16 1.40
N ALA A 374 -26.11 -0.77 0.92
CA ALA A 374 -26.51 -2.14 0.68
C ALA A 374 -26.63 -2.85 2.04
N ARG A 375 -27.82 -3.35 2.34
CA ARG A 375 -28.00 -4.35 3.38
C ARG A 375 -27.20 -5.59 2.92
N ASP A 376 -26.16 -5.98 3.67
CA ASP A 376 -25.41 -7.22 3.44
C ASP A 376 -26.29 -8.42 3.79
N VAL A 377 -27.32 -8.65 3.01
CA VAL A 377 -28.19 -9.80 3.12
C VAL A 377 -27.90 -10.69 1.91
N TRP A 378 -26.69 -11.24 1.86
CA TRP A 378 -26.41 -12.33 0.97
C TRP A 378 -25.80 -13.48 1.80
N GLU A 379 -26.25 -14.67 1.52
CA GLU A 379 -25.73 -15.88 2.15
C GLU A 379 -24.41 -16.26 1.47
N PRO A 380 -23.42 -16.78 2.22
CA PRO A 380 -22.20 -17.30 1.61
C PRO A 380 -22.51 -18.36 0.57
N SER A 381 -21.71 -18.41 -0.49
CA SER A 381 -21.79 -19.50 -1.44
C SER A 381 -21.35 -20.81 -0.79
N ALA A 382 -21.89 -21.95 -1.23
CA ALA A 382 -21.51 -23.27 -0.71
C ALA A 382 -19.98 -23.47 -0.77
N ARG A 383 -19.35 -22.99 -1.84
CA ARG A 383 -17.88 -23.09 -1.97
C ARG A 383 -17.14 -22.24 -0.94
N ALA A 384 -17.61 -21.05 -0.64
CA ALA A 384 -17.01 -20.20 0.39
C ALA A 384 -17.15 -20.81 1.80
N GLU A 385 -18.24 -21.51 2.08
CA GLU A 385 -18.42 -22.26 3.34
C GLU A 385 -17.43 -23.42 3.43
N GLU A 386 -17.24 -24.20 2.35
CA GLU A 386 -16.23 -25.26 2.27
C GLU A 386 -14.82 -24.72 2.51
N ILE A 387 -14.45 -23.59 1.88
CA ILE A 387 -13.16 -22.93 2.10
C ILE A 387 -13.00 -22.49 3.55
N GLY A 388 -14.06 -21.97 4.16
CA GLY A 388 -14.08 -21.64 5.58
C GLY A 388 -13.83 -22.86 6.47
N ALA A 389 -14.52 -23.96 6.21
CA ALA A 389 -14.35 -25.23 6.94
C ALA A 389 -12.94 -25.83 6.76
N GLN A 390 -12.38 -25.75 5.55
CA GLN A 390 -11.00 -26.14 5.26
C GLN A 390 -10.01 -25.37 6.14
N TRP A 391 -10.16 -24.04 6.23
CA TRP A 391 -9.31 -23.20 7.06
C TRP A 391 -9.48 -23.48 8.56
N ASP A 392 -10.68 -23.77 9.02
CA ASP A 392 -10.91 -24.15 10.41
C ASP A 392 -10.22 -25.48 10.75
N ALA A 393 -10.15 -26.42 9.80
CA ALA A 393 -9.40 -27.65 9.96
C ALA A 393 -7.88 -27.41 9.99
N ILE A 394 -7.35 -26.61 9.06
CA ILE A 394 -5.93 -26.22 9.02
C ILE A 394 -5.52 -25.55 10.34
N ARG A 395 -6.33 -24.62 10.84
CA ARG A 395 -6.07 -23.90 12.09
C ARG A 395 -6.04 -24.82 13.30
N ARG A 396 -6.95 -25.80 13.38
CA ARG A 396 -6.94 -26.82 14.44
C ARG A 396 -5.70 -27.70 14.38
N GLY A 397 -5.16 -27.95 13.17
CA GLY A 397 -3.91 -28.66 12.94
C GLY A 397 -2.64 -27.84 13.10
N GLY A 398 -2.71 -26.57 13.59
CA GLY A 398 -1.56 -25.70 13.82
C GLY A 398 -1.21 -24.75 12.65
N GLY A 399 -2.11 -24.61 11.67
CA GLY A 399 -1.95 -23.67 10.56
C GLY A 399 -1.83 -22.19 11.01
N LYS A 400 -0.99 -21.42 10.34
CA LYS A 400 -0.70 -20.04 10.72
C LYS A 400 -1.74 -19.05 10.20
N ILE A 401 -2.14 -18.12 11.07
CA ILE A 401 -2.88 -16.91 10.74
C ILE A 401 -2.09 -15.74 11.33
N SER A 402 -1.50 -14.90 10.49
CA SER A 402 -0.72 -13.74 10.93
C SER A 402 -1.57 -12.51 11.24
N PHE A 403 -2.84 -12.52 10.82
CA PHE A 403 -3.81 -11.46 11.07
C PHE A 403 -5.18 -12.07 11.43
N ARG A 404 -5.85 -11.49 12.42
CA ARG A 404 -7.21 -11.88 12.85
C ARG A 404 -8.18 -10.71 12.68
N GLU A 405 -9.46 -11.01 12.51
CA GLU A 405 -10.53 -9.98 12.42
C GLU A 405 -10.54 -9.03 13.63
N SER A 406 -10.14 -9.54 14.81
CA SER A 406 -10.00 -8.73 16.03
C SER A 406 -8.91 -7.68 15.97
N ASP A 407 -7.98 -7.80 15.03
CA ASP A 407 -6.85 -6.88 14.86
C ASP A 407 -7.20 -5.68 13.92
N ALA A 408 -8.41 -5.67 13.33
CA ALA A 408 -8.92 -4.65 12.40
C ALA A 408 -9.58 -3.42 13.15
#